data_5b9d7d12408fc69fa34ab68eae99dcae
#
_entry.id   5b9d7d12408fc69fa34ab68eae99dcae
#
_cell.length_a   1.000
_cell.length_b   1.000
_cell.length_c   1.000
_cell.angle_alpha   90.00
_cell.angle_beta   90.00
_cell.angle_gamma   90.00
#
_symmetry.space_group_name_H-M   'P 1'
#
loop_
_entity.id
_entity.type
_entity.pdbx_description
1 polymer ?
#
loop_
_entity_poly.entity_id
_entity_poly.type
_entity_poly.pdbx_seq_one_letter_code
_entity_poly.pdbx_strand_id
1 'polypeptide(L)'
;MKFIHAADIHLGSKIEAKLPPEKTEERKAEVRLAFKNMVEKGKAAGANVIVLAGDVFDSDRPLKKDKDFFYSVVRNNPDIDFLYLRGNHDNQESYDEELDNLKTFSPEWTSYSYGDVVFSGIETVAENYSSMYSTINLNPEKTNIVILHGQKSESVGDGKINILKLKNKNIDYLA
;
A
#
# COMPACT_ATOMS: atom_id res chain seq x y z
N MET A 1 -18.71 1.54 -6.44
CA MET A 1 -17.77 1.12 -5.38
C MET A 1 -17.08 2.33 -4.78
N LYS A 2 -16.76 2.33 -3.48
CA LYS A 2 -15.91 3.34 -2.84
C LYS A 2 -14.69 2.66 -2.26
N PHE A 3 -13.53 3.29 -2.35
CA PHE A 3 -12.30 2.81 -1.74
C PHE A 3 -11.49 3.99 -1.18
N ILE A 4 -10.57 3.70 -0.29
CA ILE A 4 -9.56 4.65 0.21
C ILE A 4 -8.22 4.29 -0.43
N HIS A 5 -7.46 5.28 -0.85
CA HIS A 5 -6.07 5.14 -1.23
C HIS A 5 -5.20 5.89 -0.21
N ALA A 6 -4.25 5.19 0.36
CA ALA A 6 -3.24 5.72 1.26
C ALA A 6 -1.87 5.15 0.90
N ALA A 7 -0.83 5.93 1.12
CA ALA A 7 0.57 5.56 0.96
C ALA A 7 1.40 6.25 2.04
N ASP A 8 2.65 5.82 2.22
CA ASP A 8 3.65 6.49 3.07
C ASP A 8 3.13 6.74 4.51
N ILE A 9 2.55 5.72 5.13
CA ILE A 9 1.99 5.82 6.49
C ILE A 9 3.10 5.89 7.53
N HIS A 10 4.20 5.17 7.30
CA HIS A 10 5.42 5.15 8.12
C HIS A 10 5.14 4.88 9.60
N LEU A 11 4.39 3.81 9.90
CA LEU A 11 4.21 3.34 11.27
C LEU A 11 5.57 3.04 11.90
N GLY A 12 5.78 3.56 13.11
CA GLY A 12 7.03 3.38 13.85
C GLY A 12 8.15 4.34 13.45
N SER A 13 7.85 5.38 12.62
CA SER A 13 8.82 6.34 12.12
C SER A 13 9.78 6.84 13.20
N LYS A 14 11.07 6.83 12.85
CA LYS A 14 12.11 7.49 13.63
C LYS A 14 12.00 8.99 13.37
N ILE A 15 11.37 9.69 14.29
CA ILE A 15 11.28 11.14 14.19
C ILE A 15 12.67 11.73 14.36
N GLU A 16 13.29 12.15 13.26
CA GLU A 16 14.65 12.68 13.23
C GLU A 16 14.80 14.07 13.88
N ALA A 17 13.69 14.73 14.19
CA ALA A 17 13.72 15.96 14.96
C ALA A 17 14.30 15.70 16.36
N LYS A 18 15.19 16.60 16.83
CA LYS A 18 15.72 16.56 18.21
C LYS A 18 14.63 16.90 19.23
N LEU A 19 13.64 16.01 19.35
CA LEU A 19 12.55 16.13 20.29
C LEU A 19 12.85 15.38 21.59
N PRO A 20 12.34 15.84 22.74
CA PRO A 20 12.32 15.05 23.96
C PRO A 20 11.62 13.68 23.73
N PRO A 21 12.03 12.61 24.44
CA PRO A 21 11.46 11.28 24.25
C PRO A 21 9.92 11.23 24.35
N GLU A 22 9.34 11.99 25.27
CA GLU A 22 7.88 12.09 25.45
C GLU A 22 7.19 12.64 24.20
N LYS A 23 7.76 13.67 23.58
CA LYS A 23 7.23 14.25 22.34
C LYS A 23 7.40 13.32 21.14
N THR A 24 8.45 12.53 21.11
CA THR A 24 8.66 11.50 20.09
C THR A 24 7.57 10.43 20.16
N GLU A 25 7.25 9.92 21.35
CA GLU A 25 6.18 8.93 21.51
C GLU A 25 4.77 9.54 21.23
N GLU A 26 4.55 10.80 21.58
CA GLU A 26 3.32 11.52 21.24
C GLU A 26 3.12 11.57 19.70
N ARG A 27 4.16 11.94 18.93
CA ARG A 27 4.10 11.96 17.47
C ARG A 27 3.84 10.58 16.85
N LYS A 28 4.47 9.53 17.38
CA LYS A 28 4.19 8.15 16.93
C LYS A 28 2.74 7.73 17.23
N ALA A 29 2.20 8.17 18.36
CA ALA A 29 0.80 7.92 18.69
C ALA A 29 -0.15 8.66 17.75
N GLU A 30 0.19 9.89 17.32
CA GLU A 30 -0.58 10.65 16.32
C GLU A 30 -0.65 9.93 14.97
N VAL A 31 0.46 9.36 14.48
CA VAL A 31 0.47 8.58 13.23
C VAL A 31 -0.46 7.37 13.33
N ARG A 32 -0.38 6.61 14.45
CA ARG A 32 -1.29 5.48 14.68
C ARG A 32 -2.76 5.92 14.74
N LEU A 33 -3.02 7.02 15.41
CA LEU A 33 -4.38 7.59 15.49
C LEU A 33 -4.88 8.04 14.12
N ALA A 34 -4.03 8.68 13.31
CA ALA A 34 -4.37 9.11 11.95
C ALA A 34 -4.74 7.91 11.07
N PHE A 35 -3.97 6.82 11.12
CA PHE A 35 -4.28 5.58 10.40
C PHE A 35 -5.62 4.99 10.83
N LYS A 36 -5.85 4.85 12.13
CA LYS A 36 -7.13 4.37 12.67
C LYS A 36 -8.30 5.23 12.23
N ASN A 37 -8.17 6.56 12.36
CA ASN A 37 -9.21 7.51 11.96
C ASN A 37 -9.51 7.45 10.45
N MET A 38 -8.49 7.22 9.61
CA MET A 38 -8.67 7.02 8.17
C MET A 38 -9.56 5.79 7.91
N VAL A 39 -9.26 4.66 8.55
CA VAL A 39 -10.06 3.43 8.40
C VAL A 39 -11.51 3.65 8.87
N GLU A 40 -11.71 4.25 10.04
CA GLU A 40 -13.05 4.55 10.58
C GLU A 40 -13.85 5.48 9.67
N LYS A 41 -13.22 6.54 9.15
CA LYS A 41 -13.85 7.47 8.20
C LYS A 41 -14.18 6.79 6.87
N GLY A 42 -13.28 5.95 6.36
CA GLY A 42 -13.50 5.14 5.17
C GLY A 42 -14.73 4.24 5.33
N LYS A 43 -14.80 3.51 6.45
CA LYS A 43 -15.93 2.65 6.80
C LYS A 43 -17.24 3.46 6.90
N ALA A 44 -17.23 4.59 7.58
CA ALA A 44 -18.39 5.47 7.70
C ALA A 44 -18.85 6.04 6.34
N ALA A 45 -17.93 6.24 5.40
CA ALA A 45 -18.22 6.65 4.03
C ALA A 45 -18.71 5.50 3.13
N GLY A 46 -18.71 4.27 3.62
CA GLY A 46 -19.10 3.08 2.88
C GLY A 46 -18.01 2.54 1.95
N ALA A 47 -16.75 2.78 2.26
CA ALA A 47 -15.63 2.13 1.59
C ALA A 47 -15.50 0.69 2.11
N ASN A 48 -15.33 -0.25 1.21
CA ASN A 48 -15.11 -1.66 1.50
C ASN A 48 -13.73 -2.16 1.05
N VAL A 49 -12.91 -1.27 0.49
CA VAL A 49 -11.51 -1.52 0.14
C VAL A 49 -10.64 -0.35 0.61
N ILE A 50 -9.50 -0.67 1.20
CA ILE A 50 -8.44 0.29 1.51
C ILE A 50 -7.18 -0.17 0.80
N VAL A 51 -6.69 0.65 -0.13
CA VAL A 51 -5.41 0.46 -0.82
C VAL A 51 -4.32 1.09 0.02
N LEU A 52 -3.31 0.31 0.36
CA LEU A 52 -2.07 0.73 1.03
C LEU A 52 -0.94 0.60 0.01
N ALA A 53 -0.62 1.72 -0.65
CA ALA A 53 0.29 1.75 -1.79
C ALA A 53 1.75 1.99 -1.34
N GLY A 54 2.26 1.13 -0.46
CA GLY A 54 3.65 1.10 0.00
C GLY A 54 3.92 1.94 1.25
N ASP A 55 5.05 1.64 1.85
CA ASP A 55 5.64 2.31 3.01
C ASP A 55 4.65 2.44 4.20
N VAL A 56 3.99 1.31 4.53
CA VAL A 56 3.14 1.22 5.72
C VAL A 56 4.00 1.31 6.98
N PHE A 57 5.18 0.70 6.97
CA PHE A 57 6.17 0.80 8.04
C PHE A 57 7.37 1.65 7.60
N ASP A 58 8.04 2.28 8.57
CA ASP A 58 9.21 3.15 8.33
C ASP A 58 10.55 2.39 8.38
N SER A 59 10.53 1.08 8.41
CA SER A 59 11.72 0.25 8.59
C SER A 59 11.52 -1.13 8.00
N ASP A 60 12.59 -1.66 7.44
CA ASP A 60 12.70 -3.07 7.02
C ASP A 60 12.54 -4.06 8.20
N ARG A 61 12.62 -3.56 9.43
CA ARG A 61 12.40 -4.32 10.68
C ARG A 61 11.47 -3.57 11.62
N PRO A 62 10.16 -3.53 11.32
CA PRO A 62 9.20 -2.81 12.15
C PRO A 62 9.13 -3.42 13.55
N LEU A 63 8.96 -2.56 14.55
CA LEU A 63 8.82 -3.02 15.93
C LEU A 63 7.54 -3.85 16.09
N LYS A 64 7.60 -4.88 16.92
CA LYS A 64 6.44 -5.74 17.20
C LYS A 64 5.19 -4.93 17.56
N LYS A 65 5.32 -3.88 18.37
CA LYS A 65 4.19 -3.00 18.76
C LYS A 65 3.50 -2.33 17.58
N ASP A 66 4.25 -1.97 16.52
CA ASP A 66 3.71 -1.29 15.35
C ASP A 66 3.06 -2.32 14.41
N LYS A 67 3.62 -3.53 14.29
CA LYS A 67 3.00 -4.66 13.60
C LYS A 67 1.71 -5.08 14.31
N ASP A 68 1.75 -5.32 15.61
CA ASP A 68 0.57 -5.70 16.42
C ASP A 68 -0.55 -4.65 16.28
N PHE A 69 -0.20 -3.36 16.26
CA PHE A 69 -1.15 -2.29 16.02
C PHE A 69 -1.79 -2.39 14.63
N PHE A 70 -0.99 -2.50 13.56
CA PHE A 70 -1.46 -2.62 12.18
C PHE A 70 -2.43 -3.81 12.03
N TYR A 71 -1.97 -5.01 12.42
CA TYR A 71 -2.79 -6.22 12.34
C TYR A 71 -4.06 -6.14 13.19
N SER A 72 -4.00 -5.47 14.35
CA SER A 72 -5.21 -5.26 15.17
C SER A 72 -6.24 -4.40 14.44
N VAL A 73 -5.80 -3.36 13.72
CA VAL A 73 -6.71 -2.51 12.93
C VAL A 73 -7.34 -3.32 11.79
N VAL A 74 -6.55 -4.11 11.06
CA VAL A 74 -7.07 -4.98 9.98
C VAL A 74 -8.08 -5.99 10.52
N ARG A 75 -7.72 -6.72 11.58
CA ARG A 75 -8.56 -7.75 12.21
C ARG A 75 -9.88 -7.20 12.75
N ASN A 76 -9.86 -5.98 13.30
CA ASN A 76 -11.04 -5.34 13.85
C ASN A 76 -11.99 -4.74 12.78
N ASN A 77 -11.63 -4.84 11.49
CA ASN A 77 -12.43 -4.37 10.37
C ASN A 77 -12.61 -5.46 9.31
N PRO A 78 -13.23 -6.61 9.64
CA PRO A 78 -13.34 -7.75 8.72
C PRO A 78 -14.17 -7.45 7.47
N ASP A 79 -15.00 -6.41 7.50
CA ASP A 79 -15.84 -5.96 6.37
C ASP A 79 -15.08 -5.12 5.33
N ILE A 80 -13.80 -4.83 5.58
CA ILE A 80 -12.93 -4.02 4.71
C ILE A 80 -11.77 -4.90 4.25
N ASP A 81 -11.57 -5.00 2.95
CA ASP A 81 -10.36 -5.58 2.38
C ASP A 81 -9.23 -4.54 2.35
N PHE A 82 -8.09 -4.89 2.90
CA PHE A 82 -6.87 -4.11 2.84
C PHE A 82 -5.98 -4.67 1.74
N LEU A 83 -5.78 -3.90 0.67
CA LEU A 83 -4.88 -4.27 -0.42
C LEU A 83 -3.52 -3.63 -0.13
N TYR A 84 -2.58 -4.41 0.37
CA TYR A 84 -1.29 -3.94 0.82
C TYR A 84 -0.19 -4.29 -0.17
N LEU A 85 0.32 -3.29 -0.85
CA LEU A 85 1.53 -3.36 -1.68
C LEU A 85 2.70 -2.85 -0.84
N ARG A 86 3.79 -3.61 -0.78
CA ARG A 86 5.01 -3.19 -0.06
C ARG A 86 5.71 -2.06 -0.80
N GLY A 87 6.20 -1.09 -0.02
CA GLY A 87 7.15 -0.08 -0.47
C GLY A 87 8.60 -0.50 -0.22
N ASN A 88 9.52 0.41 -0.47
CA ASN A 88 10.96 0.15 -0.30
C ASN A 88 11.39 0.12 1.19
N HIS A 89 10.59 0.64 2.11
CA HIS A 89 10.80 0.52 3.56
C HIS A 89 10.17 -0.74 4.16
N ASP A 90 9.23 -1.38 3.46
CA ASP A 90 8.60 -2.62 3.90
C ASP A 90 9.43 -3.83 3.44
N ASN A 91 9.57 -4.86 4.27
CA ASN A 91 10.23 -6.11 3.88
C ASN A 91 9.27 -7.30 3.95
N GLN A 92 9.79 -8.53 3.74
CA GLN A 92 8.98 -9.75 3.84
C GLN A 92 8.41 -9.97 5.23
N GLU A 93 9.09 -9.50 6.29
CA GLU A 93 8.60 -9.59 7.67
C GLU A 93 7.38 -8.70 7.95
N SER A 94 7.02 -7.83 7.00
CA SER A 94 5.78 -7.04 7.06
C SER A 94 4.51 -7.87 6.88
N TYR A 95 4.63 -9.15 6.47
CA TYR A 95 3.52 -10.08 6.24
C TYR A 95 3.52 -11.25 7.22
N ASP A 96 3.74 -10.99 8.50
CA ASP A 96 3.88 -12.03 9.52
C ASP A 96 2.56 -12.73 9.89
N GLU A 97 1.43 -12.16 9.51
CA GLU A 97 0.11 -12.67 9.90
C GLU A 97 -0.81 -12.79 8.68
N GLU A 98 -1.37 -13.97 8.50
CA GLU A 98 -2.37 -14.22 7.46
C GLU A 98 -3.75 -13.83 7.98
N LEU A 99 -4.39 -12.87 7.31
CA LEU A 99 -5.76 -12.45 7.59
C LEU A 99 -6.55 -12.46 6.27
N ASP A 100 -7.77 -12.99 6.29
CA ASP A 100 -8.60 -13.14 5.09
C ASP A 100 -8.86 -11.81 4.36
N ASN A 101 -8.90 -10.72 5.12
CA ASN A 101 -9.12 -9.36 4.62
C ASN A 101 -7.84 -8.54 4.42
N LEU A 102 -6.66 -9.15 4.56
CA LEU A 102 -5.36 -8.55 4.19
C LEU A 102 -4.84 -9.22 2.93
N LYS A 103 -4.98 -8.53 1.81
CA LYS A 103 -4.57 -9.02 0.49
C LYS A 103 -3.27 -8.35 0.08
N THR A 104 -2.27 -9.16 -0.21
CA THR A 104 -0.92 -8.70 -0.53
C THR A 104 -0.61 -8.88 -2.01
N PHE A 105 0.44 -8.25 -2.46
CA PHE A 105 0.96 -8.36 -3.83
C PHE A 105 2.30 -9.10 -3.83
N SER A 106 2.79 -9.42 -5.02
CA SER A 106 4.04 -10.14 -5.23
C SER A 106 4.87 -9.48 -6.32
N PRO A 107 6.11 -9.93 -6.60
CA PRO A 107 6.88 -9.48 -7.76
C PRO A 107 6.27 -9.83 -9.13
N GLU A 108 5.14 -10.50 -9.15
CA GLU A 108 4.33 -10.74 -10.35
C GLU A 108 3.01 -9.94 -10.25
N TRP A 109 2.43 -9.56 -11.41
CA TRP A 109 1.14 -8.86 -11.42
C TRP A 109 0.06 -9.69 -10.74
N THR A 110 -0.46 -9.19 -9.65
CA THR A 110 -1.54 -9.78 -8.87
C THR A 110 -2.77 -8.88 -8.96
N SER A 111 -3.95 -9.46 -9.13
CA SER A 111 -5.20 -8.70 -9.31
C SER A 111 -6.30 -9.19 -8.40
N TYR A 112 -7.05 -8.25 -7.82
CA TYR A 112 -8.23 -8.47 -7.00
C TYR A 112 -9.44 -7.79 -7.63
N SER A 113 -10.52 -8.53 -7.85
CA SER A 113 -11.71 -8.06 -8.56
C SER A 113 -12.91 -7.85 -7.62
N TYR A 114 -13.56 -6.71 -7.77
CA TYR A 114 -14.75 -6.30 -7.03
C TYR A 114 -15.84 -5.85 -8.03
N GLY A 115 -16.53 -6.81 -8.59
CA GLY A 115 -17.48 -6.57 -9.68
C GLY A 115 -16.77 -6.09 -10.95
N ASP A 116 -17.03 -4.85 -11.36
CA ASP A 116 -16.40 -4.25 -12.55
C ASP A 116 -15.12 -3.50 -12.25
N VAL A 117 -14.70 -3.40 -10.99
CA VAL A 117 -13.45 -2.75 -10.59
C VAL A 117 -12.38 -3.80 -10.31
N VAL A 118 -11.21 -3.63 -10.92
CA VAL A 118 -10.06 -4.51 -10.75
C VAL A 118 -8.88 -3.72 -10.20
N PHE A 119 -8.32 -4.17 -9.08
CA PHE A 119 -7.11 -3.63 -8.49
C PHE A 119 -5.95 -4.55 -8.86
N SER A 120 -5.00 -4.03 -9.61
CA SER A 120 -3.81 -4.76 -10.05
C SER A 120 -2.55 -4.10 -9.51
N GLY A 121 -1.70 -4.86 -8.84
CA GLY A 121 -0.45 -4.37 -8.27
C GLY A 121 0.71 -5.31 -8.53
N ILE A 122 1.92 -4.78 -8.46
CA ILE A 122 3.17 -5.52 -8.56
C ILE A 122 4.20 -4.88 -7.63
N GLU A 123 4.85 -5.70 -6.82
CA GLU A 123 6.01 -5.24 -6.03
C GLU A 123 7.23 -5.10 -6.94
N THR A 124 7.84 -3.94 -6.91
CA THR A 124 9.01 -3.66 -7.75
C THR A 124 10.28 -4.28 -7.15
N VAL A 125 10.93 -5.12 -7.94
CA VAL A 125 12.21 -5.75 -7.62
C VAL A 125 13.15 -5.64 -8.82
N ALA A 126 14.45 -5.86 -8.61
CA ALA A 126 15.46 -5.69 -9.66
C ALA A 126 15.13 -6.49 -10.94
N GLU A 127 14.55 -7.66 -10.78
CA GLU A 127 14.20 -8.58 -11.85
C GLU A 127 13.04 -8.08 -12.74
N ASN A 128 12.17 -7.22 -12.19
CA ASN A 128 10.96 -6.78 -12.90
C ASN A 128 10.94 -5.30 -13.30
N TYR A 129 11.90 -4.46 -12.92
CA TYR A 129 11.91 -3.02 -13.23
C TYR A 129 11.63 -2.65 -14.68
N SER A 130 12.09 -3.46 -15.61
CA SER A 130 11.88 -3.23 -17.05
C SER A 130 10.68 -3.98 -17.59
N SER A 131 10.46 -5.23 -17.16
CA SER A 131 9.45 -6.14 -17.72
C SER A 131 8.04 -5.82 -17.24
N MET A 132 7.85 -5.23 -16.06
CA MET A 132 6.53 -4.92 -15.50
C MET A 132 5.64 -4.13 -16.45
N TYR A 133 6.21 -3.22 -17.26
CA TYR A 133 5.46 -2.42 -18.22
C TYR A 133 4.95 -3.20 -19.43
N SER A 134 5.64 -4.28 -19.81
CA SER A 134 5.24 -5.13 -20.93
C SER A 134 4.35 -6.29 -20.51
N THR A 135 4.46 -6.72 -19.26
CA THR A 135 3.70 -7.87 -18.72
C THR A 135 2.34 -7.48 -18.15
N ILE A 136 2.09 -6.18 -17.92
CA ILE A 136 0.76 -5.72 -17.50
C ILE A 136 -0.28 -6.01 -18.57
N ASN A 137 -1.35 -6.72 -18.18
CA ASN A 137 -2.47 -7.06 -19.05
C ASN A 137 -3.79 -6.76 -18.33
N LEU A 138 -4.46 -5.68 -18.75
CA LEU A 138 -5.70 -5.19 -18.14
C LEU A 138 -6.87 -5.33 -19.11
N ASN A 139 -8.01 -5.78 -18.60
CA ASN A 139 -9.24 -5.86 -19.40
C ASN A 139 -9.81 -4.46 -19.66
N PRO A 140 -9.91 -4.00 -20.93
CA PRO A 140 -10.44 -2.67 -21.26
C PRO A 140 -11.93 -2.48 -20.94
N GLU A 141 -12.67 -3.56 -20.68
CA GLU A 141 -14.09 -3.50 -20.30
C GLU A 141 -14.31 -3.32 -18.79
N LYS A 142 -13.20 -3.31 -18.00
CA LYS A 142 -13.24 -3.13 -16.55
C LYS A 142 -12.68 -1.78 -16.16
N THR A 143 -13.04 -1.31 -14.98
CA THR A 143 -12.39 -0.17 -14.34
C THR A 143 -11.10 -0.67 -13.69
N ASN A 144 -9.97 -0.28 -14.23
CA ASN A 144 -8.65 -0.77 -13.81
C ASN A 144 -7.94 0.23 -12.91
N ILE A 145 -7.69 -0.16 -11.69
CA ILE A 145 -6.89 0.57 -10.71
C ILE A 145 -5.56 -0.14 -10.58
N VAL A 146 -4.48 0.56 -10.92
CA VAL A 146 -3.13 0.02 -10.82
C VAL A 146 -2.45 0.60 -9.59
N ILE A 147 -1.82 -0.28 -8.81
CA ILE A 147 -1.15 0.05 -7.56
C ILE A 147 0.34 -0.18 -7.76
N LEU A 148 1.13 0.86 -7.59
CA LEU A 148 2.59 0.83 -7.67
C LEU A 148 3.16 1.70 -6.56
N HIS A 149 4.36 1.36 -6.09
CA HIS A 149 5.09 2.22 -5.15
C HIS A 149 6.41 2.66 -5.76
N GLY A 150 6.67 3.98 -5.72
CA GLY A 150 7.92 4.55 -6.20
C GLY A 150 7.80 6.00 -6.69
N GLN A 151 8.94 6.60 -6.94
CA GLN A 151 9.03 7.96 -7.43
C GLN A 151 8.84 8.03 -8.96
N LYS A 152 8.05 8.99 -9.42
CA LYS A 152 7.94 9.30 -10.87
C LYS A 152 9.31 9.60 -11.46
N SER A 153 9.66 8.90 -12.55
CA SER A 153 10.93 9.06 -13.26
C SER A 153 10.76 8.85 -14.77
N GLU A 154 11.71 9.31 -15.56
CA GLU A 154 11.84 8.97 -16.99
C GLU A 154 12.67 7.69 -17.19
N SER A 155 13.41 7.26 -16.17
CA SER A 155 14.15 6.00 -16.16
C SER A 155 13.40 4.91 -15.40
N VAL A 156 13.87 3.68 -15.51
CA VAL A 156 13.44 2.52 -14.71
C VAL A 156 14.57 2.16 -13.72
N GLY A 157 14.22 1.55 -12.60
CA GLY A 157 15.19 1.14 -11.58
C GLY A 157 14.54 1.12 -10.20
N ASP A 158 15.38 0.95 -9.20
CA ASP A 158 14.94 0.89 -7.81
C ASP A 158 14.16 2.14 -7.41
N GLY A 159 12.96 1.94 -6.86
CA GLY A 159 12.05 3.00 -6.44
C GLY A 159 11.62 3.98 -7.54
N LYS A 160 11.78 3.61 -8.83
CA LYS A 160 11.47 4.50 -9.97
C LYS A 160 10.36 3.94 -10.84
N ILE A 161 9.33 4.74 -11.05
CA ILE A 161 8.19 4.41 -11.92
C ILE A 161 8.17 5.33 -13.14
N ASN A 162 8.31 4.73 -14.32
CA ASN A 162 8.18 5.46 -15.59
C ASN A 162 6.72 5.50 -16.05
N ILE A 163 6.01 6.57 -15.70
CA ILE A 163 4.59 6.74 -16.01
C ILE A 163 4.35 6.77 -17.54
N LEU A 164 5.32 7.19 -18.34
CA LEU A 164 5.15 7.23 -19.80
C LEU A 164 5.00 5.82 -20.39
N LYS A 165 5.64 4.81 -19.78
CA LYS A 165 5.51 3.41 -20.20
C LYS A 165 4.17 2.77 -19.82
N LEU A 166 3.39 3.41 -18.94
CA LEU A 166 2.04 3.00 -18.56
C LEU A 166 0.93 3.62 -19.44
N LYS A 167 1.27 4.56 -20.34
CA LYS A 167 0.30 5.16 -21.24
C LYS A 167 -0.36 4.08 -22.12
N ASN A 168 -1.64 4.25 -22.39
CA ASN A 168 -2.45 3.37 -23.25
C ASN A 168 -2.54 1.91 -22.75
N LYS A 169 -2.41 1.69 -21.45
CA LYS A 169 -2.51 0.38 -20.81
C LYS A 169 -3.88 0.09 -20.17
N ASN A 170 -4.92 0.89 -20.54
CA ASN A 170 -6.27 0.78 -19.97
C ASN A 170 -6.28 0.97 -18.44
N ILE A 171 -5.49 1.91 -17.94
CA ILE A 171 -5.44 2.28 -16.52
C ILE A 171 -6.37 3.48 -16.32
N ASP A 172 -7.39 3.32 -15.48
CA ASP A 172 -8.33 4.38 -15.13
C ASP A 172 -7.84 5.19 -13.92
N TYR A 173 -7.14 4.54 -12.99
CA TYR A 173 -6.53 5.18 -11.83
C TYR A 173 -5.19 4.54 -11.48
N LEU A 174 -4.18 5.35 -11.21
CA LEU A 174 -2.87 4.91 -10.72
C LEU A 174 -2.72 5.36 -9.25
N ALA A 175 -2.64 4.39 -8.36
CA ALA A 175 -2.42 4.54 -6.93
C ALA A 175 -0.93 4.33 -6.60
#